data_6e11fff0c2a50771ad9eaea56d190aa4
#
_entry.id   6e11fff0c2a50771ad9eaea56d190aa4
#
_cell.length_a   1.000
_cell.length_b   1.000
_cell.length_c   1.000
_cell.angle_alpha   90.00
_cell.angle_beta   90.00
_cell.angle_gamma   90.00
#
_symmetry.space_group_name_H-M   'P 1'
#
loop_
_entity.id
_entity.type
_entity.pdbx_description
1 polymer ?
#
loop_
_entity_poly.entity_id
_entity_poly.type
_entity_poly.pdbx_seq_one_letter_code
_entity_poly.pdbx_strand_id
1 'polypeptide(L)'
;MVEIPTNSGTQVQRDKLSEAVREFDSIIKPNGQIIYLGTPQNEMSLYNELQNRGYACVIYPVQYPEDDTIREFYGDKLAKVIADKYDNNPKAYAGYPTDPLRFNEEEIDKRRLSYGKAGFALQFLLNTNLSDAEKYPLKVADLIVTNLDIKESSLTWSWANGNAQRHVELPCVALKGDYYYAPLGRSEETAKYQTVVMFIDPSGRGKDETAYAIVAFLNGYLFLLDVDGFKGEGYADNVLRAIATRAKAFGVNTIVVEPNFGGGMFAQLLKPFLNKIHPTCAIEDGKTAMTQKEARIIDTLEPVMMRHKLIVHQQVIENDYKVYEQDPQYSLFYQMTRLSRERGALAHDDRLDAVEGAVSYFLDMLSMSEQQGLDELIEEQLEKWLDPDYGILYKDELSMENKFFNQKKNQNSFKDSNILNAYYAIRHG
;
A
#
# COMPACT_ATOMS: atom_id res chain seq x y z
N MET A 1 -4.74 -32.10 2.72
CA MET A 1 -4.45 -30.66 2.71
C MET A 1 -5.80 -29.96 2.71
N VAL A 2 -6.05 -29.07 3.66
CA VAL A 2 -7.35 -28.41 3.83
C VAL A 2 -7.38 -27.09 3.06
N GLU A 3 -6.32 -26.30 3.17
CA GLU A 3 -6.15 -25.06 2.42
C GLU A 3 -5.34 -25.28 1.14
N ILE A 4 -5.85 -24.77 0.03
CA ILE A 4 -5.21 -24.78 -1.30
C ILE A 4 -5.41 -23.41 -1.95
N PRO A 5 -4.61 -23.03 -2.97
CA PRO A 5 -4.75 -21.71 -3.62
C PRO A 5 -6.17 -21.39 -4.10
N THR A 6 -6.92 -22.37 -4.56
CA THR A 6 -8.27 -22.18 -5.10
C THR A 6 -9.37 -22.00 -4.06
N ASN A 7 -9.11 -22.20 -2.76
CA ASN A 7 -10.09 -22.01 -1.68
C ASN A 7 -9.64 -21.01 -0.61
N SER A 8 -8.57 -20.27 -0.85
CA SER A 8 -8.00 -19.31 0.11
C SER A 8 -7.67 -17.95 -0.49
N GLY A 9 -7.89 -17.76 -1.79
CA GLY A 9 -7.52 -16.54 -2.51
C GLY A 9 -8.34 -15.33 -2.09
N THR A 10 -9.66 -15.49 -1.93
CA THR A 10 -10.59 -14.40 -1.57
C THR A 10 -11.11 -14.54 -0.14
N GLN A 11 -11.61 -13.44 0.44
CA GLN A 11 -12.20 -13.48 1.79
C GLN A 11 -13.37 -14.44 1.88
N VAL A 12 -14.28 -14.42 0.90
CA VAL A 12 -15.44 -15.34 0.86
C VAL A 12 -15.00 -16.81 0.83
N GLN A 13 -13.92 -17.13 0.14
CA GLN A 13 -13.37 -18.49 0.11
C GLN A 13 -12.80 -18.87 1.47
N ARG A 14 -12.06 -17.97 2.11
CA ARG A 14 -11.49 -18.19 3.45
C ARG A 14 -12.58 -18.39 4.50
N ASP A 15 -13.63 -17.56 4.49
CA ASP A 15 -14.76 -17.68 5.42
C ASP A 15 -15.47 -19.02 5.27
N LYS A 16 -15.77 -19.45 4.04
CA LYS A 16 -16.37 -20.77 3.78
C LYS A 16 -15.47 -21.91 4.24
N LEU A 17 -14.16 -21.79 4.03
CA LEU A 17 -13.20 -22.79 4.48
C LEU A 17 -13.15 -22.85 6.02
N SER A 18 -13.12 -21.72 6.68
CA SER A 18 -13.14 -21.58 8.14
C SER A 18 -14.40 -22.19 8.75
N GLU A 19 -15.59 -21.92 8.14
CA GLU A 19 -16.87 -22.48 8.55
C GLU A 19 -16.88 -24.01 8.38
N ALA A 20 -16.44 -24.53 7.23
CA ALA A 20 -16.38 -25.96 6.98
C ALA A 20 -15.42 -26.68 7.97
N VAL A 21 -14.34 -26.02 8.37
CA VAL A 21 -13.40 -26.59 9.35
C VAL A 21 -13.97 -26.58 10.76
N ARG A 22 -14.80 -25.61 11.13
CA ARG A 22 -15.53 -25.60 12.42
C ARG A 22 -16.45 -26.79 12.61
N GLU A 23 -17.00 -27.34 11.55
CA GLU A 23 -17.83 -28.54 11.61
C GLU A 23 -17.11 -29.74 12.26
N PHE A 24 -15.79 -29.85 12.09
CA PHE A 24 -15.02 -30.93 12.69
C PHE A 24 -15.01 -30.88 14.22
N ASP A 25 -15.06 -29.67 14.80
CA ASP A 25 -15.09 -29.49 16.25
C ASP A 25 -16.40 -30.03 16.85
N SER A 26 -17.50 -30.07 16.08
CA SER A 26 -18.81 -30.57 16.52
C SER A 26 -18.91 -32.10 16.55
N ILE A 27 -18.10 -32.78 15.74
CA ILE A 27 -18.16 -34.25 15.58
C ILE A 27 -17.07 -35.01 16.34
N ILE A 28 -16.06 -34.30 16.85
CA ILE A 28 -14.98 -34.92 17.62
C ILE A 28 -15.48 -35.41 18.98
N LYS A 29 -15.06 -36.62 19.36
CA LYS A 29 -15.37 -37.16 20.70
C LYS A 29 -14.62 -36.39 21.80
N PRO A 30 -15.18 -36.36 23.03
CA PRO A 30 -14.41 -35.83 24.17
C PRO A 30 -13.03 -36.51 24.27
N ASN A 31 -11.97 -35.70 24.45
CA ASN A 31 -10.55 -36.10 24.43
C ASN A 31 -10.01 -36.54 23.05
N GLY A 32 -10.78 -36.36 21.95
CA GLY A 32 -10.26 -36.54 20.61
C GLY A 32 -9.26 -35.43 20.25
N GLN A 33 -8.43 -35.68 19.22
CA GLN A 33 -7.46 -34.72 18.72
C GLN A 33 -7.70 -34.49 17.22
N ILE A 34 -7.59 -33.24 16.78
CA ILE A 34 -7.58 -32.89 15.39
C ILE A 34 -6.17 -32.39 15.06
N ILE A 35 -5.58 -32.95 14.01
CA ILE A 35 -4.27 -32.54 13.50
C ILE A 35 -4.44 -32.04 12.09
N TYR A 36 -4.15 -30.74 11.88
CA TYR A 36 -4.13 -30.15 10.55
C TYR A 36 -2.70 -30.10 10.01
N LEU A 37 -2.49 -30.64 8.82
CA LEU A 37 -1.20 -30.61 8.11
C LEU A 37 -1.35 -29.83 6.82
N GLY A 38 -0.46 -28.90 6.58
CA GLY A 38 -0.46 -28.15 5.33
C GLY A 38 0.57 -27.04 5.26
N THR A 39 0.52 -26.30 4.16
CA THR A 39 1.34 -25.13 3.88
C THR A 39 0.43 -23.91 3.88
N PRO A 40 0.74 -22.85 4.63
CA PRO A 40 0.00 -21.60 4.57
C PRO A 40 0.13 -21.02 3.16
N GLN A 41 -0.97 -20.50 2.58
CA GLN A 41 -0.94 -19.90 1.25
C GLN A 41 -0.67 -18.40 1.28
N ASN A 42 -1.01 -17.73 2.38
CA ASN A 42 -0.80 -16.32 2.63
C ASN A 42 -0.86 -16.05 4.14
N GLU A 43 -0.63 -14.80 4.56
CA GLU A 43 -0.71 -14.42 5.98
C GLU A 43 -2.11 -14.65 6.58
N MET A 44 -3.17 -14.52 5.77
CA MET A 44 -4.57 -14.75 6.20
C MET A 44 -4.97 -16.23 6.10
N SER A 45 -4.02 -17.14 6.15
CA SER A 45 -4.23 -18.59 6.08
C SER A 45 -5.08 -19.11 7.23
N LEU A 46 -5.90 -20.14 6.94
CA LEU A 46 -6.64 -20.91 7.94
C LEU A 46 -5.73 -21.38 9.10
N TYR A 47 -4.48 -21.74 8.80
CA TYR A 47 -3.55 -22.20 9.84
C TYR A 47 -3.22 -21.12 10.86
N ASN A 48 -3.20 -19.84 10.48
CA ASN A 48 -3.06 -18.72 11.39
C ASN A 48 -4.36 -18.48 12.19
N GLU A 49 -5.53 -18.63 11.56
CA GLU A 49 -6.82 -18.54 12.26
C GLU A 49 -6.98 -19.65 13.31
N LEU A 50 -6.57 -20.88 13.00
CA LEU A 50 -6.61 -22.01 13.95
C LEU A 50 -5.79 -21.74 15.22
N GLN A 51 -4.65 -21.02 15.09
CA GLN A 51 -3.85 -20.61 16.25
C GLN A 51 -4.65 -19.66 17.17
N ASN A 52 -5.40 -18.72 16.59
CA ASN A 52 -6.27 -17.81 17.36
C ASN A 52 -7.40 -18.56 18.07
N ARG A 53 -7.77 -19.74 17.57
CA ARG A 53 -8.73 -20.67 18.22
C ARG A 53 -8.10 -21.57 19.28
N GLY A 54 -6.79 -21.43 19.57
CA GLY A 54 -6.07 -22.18 20.58
C GLY A 54 -5.37 -23.46 20.09
N TYR A 55 -5.28 -23.69 18.77
CA TYR A 55 -4.49 -24.80 18.23
C TYR A 55 -3.00 -24.51 18.39
N ALA A 56 -2.24 -25.52 18.87
CA ALA A 56 -0.79 -25.44 18.87
C ALA A 56 -0.24 -25.55 17.44
N CYS A 57 0.63 -24.63 17.06
CA CYS A 57 1.28 -24.61 15.76
C CYS A 57 2.74 -25.03 15.89
N VAL A 58 3.19 -25.95 15.02
CA VAL A 58 4.60 -26.33 14.92
C VAL A 58 5.03 -26.28 13.47
N ILE A 59 6.09 -25.53 13.17
CA ILE A 59 6.60 -25.30 11.82
C ILE A 59 7.89 -26.11 11.61
N TYR A 60 7.93 -26.88 10.53
CA TYR A 60 9.07 -27.68 10.09
C TYR A 60 9.55 -27.21 8.70
N PRO A 61 10.36 -26.14 8.61
CA PRO A 61 10.93 -25.71 7.33
C PRO A 61 11.97 -26.72 6.84
N VAL A 62 12.19 -26.77 5.51
CA VAL A 62 13.18 -27.68 4.91
C VAL A 62 14.63 -27.29 5.23
N GLN A 63 14.87 -26.01 5.58
CA GLN A 63 16.18 -25.49 5.98
C GLN A 63 16.07 -24.81 7.33
N TYR A 64 17.18 -24.81 8.08
CA TYR A 64 17.32 -23.93 9.23
C TYR A 64 17.21 -22.46 8.82
N PRO A 65 16.79 -21.55 9.74
CA PRO A 65 16.79 -20.11 9.43
C PRO A 65 18.14 -19.65 8.85
N GLU A 66 18.09 -18.79 7.82
CA GLU A 66 19.30 -18.26 7.20
C GLU A 66 19.95 -17.16 8.08
N ASP A 67 19.12 -16.44 8.84
CA ASP A 67 19.52 -15.34 9.73
C ASP A 67 18.54 -15.19 10.91
N ASP A 68 18.87 -14.26 11.80
CA ASP A 68 18.07 -13.96 13.00
C ASP A 68 16.68 -13.39 12.64
N THR A 69 16.54 -12.68 11.52
CA THR A 69 15.25 -12.15 11.05
C THR A 69 14.29 -13.29 10.70
N ILE A 70 14.79 -14.30 10.00
CA ILE A 70 14.01 -15.49 9.67
C ILE A 70 13.75 -16.34 10.92
N ARG A 71 14.70 -16.39 11.85
CA ARG A 71 14.49 -17.06 13.15
C ARG A 71 13.37 -16.40 13.95
N GLU A 72 13.34 -15.07 14.01
CA GLU A 72 12.28 -14.29 14.65
C GLU A 72 10.93 -14.46 13.94
N PHE A 73 10.93 -14.59 12.61
CA PHE A 73 9.71 -14.85 11.84
C PHE A 73 9.01 -16.14 12.33
N TYR A 74 9.72 -17.21 12.52
CA TYR A 74 9.13 -18.45 13.06
C TYR A 74 8.76 -18.35 14.53
N GLY A 75 9.47 -17.56 15.31
CA GLY A 75 9.24 -17.35 16.73
C GLY A 75 9.28 -18.67 17.52
N ASP A 76 8.31 -18.84 18.42
CA ASP A 76 8.10 -20.03 19.26
C ASP A 76 7.45 -21.21 18.51
N LYS A 77 6.99 -20.99 17.29
CA LYS A 77 6.35 -21.99 16.43
C LYS A 77 7.36 -22.88 15.70
N LEU A 78 8.63 -22.49 15.61
CA LEU A 78 9.66 -23.34 15.03
C LEU A 78 9.77 -24.62 15.83
N ALA A 79 9.78 -25.76 15.13
CA ALA A 79 9.92 -27.05 15.79
C ALA A 79 11.12 -27.05 16.76
N LYS A 80 10.90 -27.40 18.01
CA LYS A 80 11.89 -27.29 19.09
C LYS A 80 13.23 -27.94 18.74
N VAL A 81 13.19 -29.08 18.07
CA VAL A 81 14.41 -29.80 17.63
C VAL A 81 15.24 -28.97 16.62
N ILE A 82 14.60 -28.10 15.82
CA ILE A 82 15.26 -27.21 14.87
C ILE A 82 15.72 -25.96 15.61
N ALA A 83 14.85 -25.36 16.43
CA ALA A 83 15.14 -24.16 17.19
C ALA A 83 16.35 -24.37 18.13
N ASP A 84 16.35 -25.42 18.94
CA ASP A 84 17.42 -25.73 19.89
C ASP A 84 18.78 -25.87 19.18
N LYS A 85 18.83 -26.52 18.00
CA LYS A 85 20.08 -26.66 17.24
C LYS A 85 20.58 -25.35 16.68
N TYR A 86 19.66 -24.57 16.05
CA TYR A 86 20.00 -23.28 15.49
C TYR A 86 20.46 -22.30 16.58
N ASP A 87 19.68 -22.13 17.62
CA ASP A 87 19.93 -21.16 18.71
C ASP A 87 21.25 -21.47 19.47
N ASN A 88 21.66 -22.75 19.56
CA ASN A 88 22.94 -23.13 20.14
C ASN A 88 24.14 -22.81 19.22
N ASN A 89 24.00 -22.90 17.92
CA ASN A 89 25.08 -22.61 16.97
C ASN A 89 24.57 -22.13 15.62
N PRO A 90 24.09 -20.87 15.52
CA PRO A 90 23.53 -20.32 14.29
C PRO A 90 24.48 -20.44 13.10
N LYS A 91 25.79 -20.16 13.31
CA LYS A 91 26.79 -20.19 12.24
C LYS A 91 26.98 -21.58 11.61
N ALA A 92 26.75 -22.62 12.35
CA ALA A 92 26.92 -24.00 11.85
C ALA A 92 25.68 -24.51 11.12
N TYR A 93 24.50 -23.95 11.41
CA TYR A 93 23.23 -24.45 10.87
C TYR A 93 22.56 -23.52 9.89
N ALA A 94 22.87 -22.21 9.86
CA ALA A 94 22.20 -21.23 9.00
C ALA A 94 22.10 -21.70 7.53
N GLY A 95 20.87 -21.82 7.03
CA GLY A 95 20.59 -22.25 5.66
C GLY A 95 20.81 -23.74 5.36
N TYR A 96 21.31 -24.53 6.29
CA TYR A 96 21.50 -25.98 6.08
C TYR A 96 20.16 -26.75 6.06
N PRO A 97 20.09 -27.92 5.40
CA PRO A 97 18.91 -28.79 5.44
C PRO A 97 18.56 -29.23 6.86
N THR A 98 17.29 -29.17 7.23
CA THR A 98 16.81 -29.67 8.54
C THR A 98 16.72 -31.20 8.57
N ASP A 99 16.46 -31.83 7.44
CA ASP A 99 16.45 -33.28 7.23
C ASP A 99 17.22 -33.64 5.95
N PRO A 100 18.58 -33.76 6.02
CA PRO A 100 19.41 -34.04 4.85
C PRO A 100 19.17 -35.43 4.25
N LEU A 101 18.54 -36.38 4.97
CA LEU A 101 18.19 -37.67 4.40
C LEU A 101 17.02 -37.60 3.44
N ARG A 102 16.11 -36.65 3.65
CA ARG A 102 14.95 -36.41 2.78
C ARG A 102 15.23 -35.39 1.72
N PHE A 103 15.88 -34.28 2.08
CA PHE A 103 16.24 -33.17 1.21
C PHE A 103 17.68 -32.75 1.49
N ASN A 104 18.62 -33.24 0.71
CA ASN A 104 19.99 -32.75 0.73
C ASN A 104 20.10 -31.39 -0.02
N GLU A 105 21.26 -30.77 0.01
CA GLU A 105 21.48 -29.46 -0.62
C GLU A 105 21.14 -29.47 -2.12
N GLU A 106 21.54 -30.53 -2.86
CA GLU A 106 21.27 -30.67 -4.27
C GLU A 106 19.75 -30.73 -4.58
N GLU A 107 18.98 -31.47 -3.79
CA GLU A 107 17.52 -31.52 -3.94
C GLU A 107 16.85 -30.20 -3.56
N ILE A 108 17.35 -29.49 -2.58
CA ILE A 108 16.89 -28.16 -2.20
C ILE A 108 17.12 -27.17 -3.35
N ASP A 109 18.32 -27.18 -3.96
CA ASP A 109 18.64 -26.31 -5.08
C ASP A 109 17.77 -26.60 -6.31
N LYS A 110 17.50 -27.87 -6.61
CA LYS A 110 16.55 -28.27 -7.66
C LYS A 110 15.15 -27.71 -7.41
N ARG A 111 14.66 -27.76 -6.15
CA ARG A 111 13.36 -27.21 -5.76
C ARG A 111 13.36 -25.69 -5.87
N ARG A 112 14.42 -25.02 -5.44
CA ARG A 112 14.58 -23.57 -5.53
C ARG A 112 14.53 -23.09 -6.98
N LEU A 113 15.19 -23.82 -7.90
CA LEU A 113 15.13 -23.53 -9.34
C LEU A 113 13.73 -23.79 -9.93
N SER A 114 13.05 -24.86 -9.51
CA SER A 114 11.73 -25.23 -10.00
C SER A 114 10.61 -24.30 -9.57
N TYR A 115 10.64 -23.84 -8.31
CA TYR A 115 9.57 -23.05 -7.72
C TYR A 115 9.83 -21.54 -7.73
N GLY A 116 11.05 -21.10 -8.05
CA GLY A 116 11.48 -19.73 -7.89
C GLY A 116 11.59 -19.32 -6.41
N LYS A 117 12.04 -18.09 -6.17
CA LYS A 117 12.33 -17.60 -4.81
C LYS A 117 11.09 -17.56 -3.92
N ALA A 118 9.99 -16.96 -4.39
CA ALA A 118 8.76 -16.82 -3.62
C ALA A 118 8.06 -18.17 -3.40
N GLY A 119 7.95 -18.98 -4.45
CA GLY A 119 7.34 -20.32 -4.36
C GLY A 119 8.13 -21.27 -3.46
N PHE A 120 9.47 -21.20 -3.46
CA PHE A 120 10.30 -22.00 -2.57
C PHE A 120 10.14 -21.54 -1.11
N ALA A 121 10.15 -20.23 -0.85
CA ALA A 121 9.91 -19.69 0.49
C ALA A 121 8.54 -20.14 1.03
N LEU A 122 7.51 -20.08 0.21
CA LEU A 122 6.16 -20.49 0.59
C LEU A 122 6.06 -22.00 0.88
N GLN A 123 6.48 -22.84 -0.05
CA GLN A 123 6.22 -24.29 0.00
C GLN A 123 7.20 -25.07 0.88
N PHE A 124 8.45 -24.62 0.97
CA PHE A 124 9.52 -25.36 1.64
C PHE A 124 10.03 -24.67 2.90
N LEU A 125 10.04 -23.34 2.93
CA LEU A 125 10.38 -22.59 4.14
C LEU A 125 9.14 -22.22 4.97
N LEU A 126 7.92 -22.44 4.45
CA LEU A 126 6.65 -22.09 5.09
C LEU A 126 6.59 -20.61 5.49
N ASN A 127 7.20 -19.77 4.66
CA ASN A 127 7.29 -18.33 4.82
C ASN A 127 6.48 -17.62 3.74
N THR A 128 5.41 -16.94 4.14
CA THR A 128 4.49 -16.26 3.22
C THR A 128 4.97 -14.88 2.80
N ASN A 129 5.96 -14.29 3.48
CA ASN A 129 6.35 -12.87 3.30
C ASN A 129 6.64 -12.47 1.85
N LEU A 130 7.38 -13.28 1.09
CA LEU A 130 7.69 -12.96 -0.31
C LEU A 130 6.45 -13.12 -1.22
N SER A 131 5.67 -14.16 -1.00
CA SER A 131 4.41 -14.38 -1.73
C SER A 131 3.42 -13.26 -1.45
N ASP A 132 3.27 -12.87 -0.19
CA ASP A 132 2.40 -11.77 0.22
C ASP A 132 2.92 -10.43 -0.29
N ALA A 133 4.23 -10.21 -0.34
CA ALA A 133 4.83 -9.02 -0.92
C ALA A 133 4.55 -8.86 -2.42
N GLU A 134 4.50 -9.95 -3.17
CA GLU A 134 4.14 -9.96 -4.60
C GLU A 134 2.62 -9.85 -4.80
N LYS A 135 1.84 -10.48 -3.91
CA LYS A 135 0.38 -10.53 -4.00
C LYS A 135 -0.29 -9.21 -3.62
N TYR A 136 0.24 -8.51 -2.62
CA TYR A 136 -0.32 -7.28 -2.05
C TYR A 136 0.59 -6.08 -2.38
N PRO A 137 0.29 -5.34 -3.46
CA PRO A 137 1.20 -4.34 -3.98
C PRO A 137 1.27 -3.05 -3.14
N LEU A 138 0.20 -2.70 -2.41
CA LEU A 138 0.17 -1.48 -1.63
C LEU A 138 0.92 -1.66 -0.31
N LYS A 139 2.05 -0.95 -0.14
CA LYS A 139 2.92 -1.02 1.04
C LYS A 139 2.80 0.25 1.87
N VAL A 140 2.65 0.12 3.18
CA VAL A 140 2.69 1.30 4.05
C VAL A 140 4.07 1.93 4.11
N ALA A 141 5.13 1.18 3.80
CA ALA A 141 6.50 1.69 3.68
C ALA A 141 6.65 2.77 2.60
N ASP A 142 5.80 2.78 1.58
CA ASP A 142 5.83 3.76 0.52
C ASP A 142 5.18 5.10 0.90
N LEU A 143 4.50 5.16 2.04
CA LEU A 143 3.90 6.36 2.59
C LEU A 143 4.92 7.19 3.36
N ILE A 144 4.73 8.51 3.37
CA ILE A 144 5.36 9.41 4.32
C ILE A 144 4.37 9.68 5.44
N VAL A 145 4.74 9.39 6.68
CA VAL A 145 3.86 9.55 7.84
C VAL A 145 4.41 10.61 8.78
N THR A 146 3.59 11.62 9.08
CA THR A 146 3.98 12.70 10.01
C THR A 146 2.75 13.43 10.55
N ASN A 147 2.96 14.26 11.56
CA ASN A 147 1.95 15.20 12.00
C ASN A 147 1.82 16.33 10.98
N LEU A 148 0.62 16.53 10.45
CA LEU A 148 0.29 17.55 9.45
C LEU A 148 -0.57 18.65 10.09
N ASP A 149 -0.36 19.90 9.68
CA ASP A 149 -1.37 20.93 9.86
C ASP A 149 -2.52 20.71 8.86
N ILE A 150 -3.76 21.03 9.25
CA ILE A 150 -4.95 20.81 8.43
C ILE A 150 -5.18 21.91 7.39
N LYS A 151 -4.38 22.96 7.37
CA LYS A 151 -4.55 24.14 6.48
C LYS A 151 -3.37 24.36 5.55
N GLU A 152 -2.16 23.98 5.99
CA GLU A 152 -0.92 24.24 5.27
C GLU A 152 0.09 23.10 5.43
N SER A 153 1.07 23.06 4.56
CA SER A 153 2.14 22.07 4.64
C SER A 153 3.43 22.58 4.02
N SER A 154 4.54 21.88 4.28
CA SER A 154 5.82 22.12 3.61
C SER A 154 5.70 21.89 2.10
N LEU A 155 6.44 22.67 1.31
CA LEU A 155 6.39 22.61 -0.15
C LEU A 155 7.07 21.37 -0.71
N THR A 156 8.14 20.89 -0.05
CA THR A 156 8.87 19.70 -0.52
C THR A 156 9.10 18.71 0.61
N TRP A 157 9.11 17.43 0.23
CA TRP A 157 9.28 16.29 1.12
C TRP A 157 10.29 15.32 0.54
N SER A 158 11.11 14.73 1.40
CA SER A 158 12.01 13.63 1.03
C SER A 158 11.76 12.40 1.89
N TRP A 159 11.89 11.24 1.28
CA TRP A 159 11.63 9.95 1.88
C TRP A 159 12.89 9.08 1.95
N ALA A 160 12.97 8.25 2.98
CA ALA A 160 13.93 7.15 3.09
C ALA A 160 13.37 6.06 4.03
N ASN A 161 13.72 4.80 3.74
CA ASN A 161 13.33 3.64 4.54
C ASN A 161 14.38 3.22 5.57
N GLY A 162 15.15 4.18 6.09
CA GLY A 162 16.14 3.93 7.13
C GLY A 162 15.53 3.60 8.49
N ASN A 163 16.24 2.84 9.31
CA ASN A 163 15.79 2.54 10.68
C ASN A 163 15.54 3.80 11.53
N ALA A 164 16.25 4.89 11.24
CA ALA A 164 16.07 6.16 11.95
C ALA A 164 14.73 6.86 11.63
N GLN A 165 14.16 6.59 10.45
CA GLN A 165 12.87 7.15 10.02
C GLN A 165 11.68 6.24 10.37
N ARG A 166 11.94 5.01 10.81
CA ARG A 166 10.87 4.08 11.15
C ARG A 166 10.11 4.55 12.38
N HIS A 167 8.78 4.63 12.25
CA HIS A 167 7.89 4.86 13.39
C HIS A 167 7.80 3.60 14.25
N VAL A 168 8.44 3.63 15.43
CA VAL A 168 8.38 2.53 16.41
C VAL A 168 7.16 2.66 17.31
N GLU A 169 6.70 3.88 17.52
CA GLU A 169 5.60 4.21 18.46
C GLU A 169 4.21 4.06 17.85
N LEU A 170 4.11 4.15 16.51
CA LEU A 170 2.82 4.01 15.83
C LEU A 170 2.43 2.54 15.70
N PRO A 171 1.18 2.20 16.06
CA PRO A 171 0.68 0.86 15.82
C PRO A 171 0.60 0.60 14.31
N CYS A 172 1.12 -0.53 13.87
CA CYS A 172 1.18 -0.90 12.47
C CYS A 172 0.40 -2.19 12.22
N VAL A 173 -0.60 -2.13 11.35
CA VAL A 173 -1.44 -3.25 10.94
C VAL A 173 -1.02 -3.87 9.61
N ALA A 174 0.09 -3.39 9.04
CA ALA A 174 0.64 -3.87 7.79
C ALA A 174 1.16 -5.31 7.88
N LEU A 175 1.52 -5.89 6.75
CA LEU A 175 2.16 -7.20 6.68
C LEU A 175 3.49 -7.19 7.44
N LYS A 176 3.90 -8.34 7.94
CA LYS A 176 5.15 -8.46 8.70
C LYS A 176 6.35 -7.98 7.86
N GLY A 177 7.09 -7.05 8.42
CA GLY A 177 8.25 -6.44 7.73
C GLY A 177 7.95 -5.15 6.96
N ASP A 178 6.68 -4.74 6.90
CA ASP A 178 6.24 -3.47 6.34
C ASP A 178 5.93 -2.48 7.48
N TYR A 179 6.47 -1.25 7.42
CA TYR A 179 6.42 -0.28 8.51
C TYR A 179 6.18 1.13 8.00
N TYR A 180 5.60 1.99 8.84
CA TYR A 180 5.49 3.42 8.56
C TYR A 180 6.84 4.13 8.73
N TYR A 181 7.10 5.12 7.86
CA TYR A 181 8.31 5.93 7.90
C TYR A 181 7.98 7.41 7.99
N ALA A 182 8.71 8.10 8.88
CA ALA A 182 8.75 9.55 8.93
C ALA A 182 9.48 10.11 7.70
N PRO A 183 9.23 11.38 7.31
CA PRO A 183 10.02 11.99 6.25
C PRO A 183 11.51 12.03 6.62
N LEU A 184 12.38 11.81 5.64
CA LEU A 184 13.82 12.05 5.79
C LEU A 184 14.10 13.54 6.02
N GLY A 185 13.35 14.40 5.32
CA GLY A 185 13.43 15.84 5.44
C GLY A 185 12.20 16.51 4.81
N ARG A 186 12.02 17.78 5.13
CA ARG A 186 10.99 18.65 4.53
C ARG A 186 11.50 20.08 4.45
N SER A 187 10.95 20.89 3.50
CA SER A 187 11.27 22.31 3.44
C SER A 187 10.75 23.06 4.68
N GLU A 188 11.47 24.11 5.09
CA GLU A 188 10.99 25.04 6.11
C GLU A 188 9.87 25.94 5.55
N GLU A 189 9.87 26.18 4.24
CA GLU A 189 8.84 26.94 3.55
C GLU A 189 7.52 26.16 3.53
N THR A 190 6.45 26.80 3.96
CA THR A 190 5.09 26.25 3.99
C THR A 190 4.15 27.07 3.14
N ALA A 191 3.10 26.43 2.61
CA ALA A 191 2.01 27.11 1.93
C ALA A 191 0.67 26.46 2.28
N LYS A 192 -0.41 27.20 2.08
CA LYS A 192 -1.78 26.67 2.21
C LYS A 192 -2.03 25.62 1.14
N TYR A 193 -2.82 24.62 1.49
CA TYR A 193 -3.28 23.65 0.50
C TYR A 193 -3.99 24.35 -0.66
N GLN A 194 -3.63 23.95 -1.87
CA GLN A 194 -4.21 24.52 -3.09
C GLN A 194 -5.66 24.08 -3.28
N THR A 195 -5.94 22.82 -2.93
CA THR A 195 -7.28 22.24 -3.01
C THR A 195 -7.42 21.14 -1.94
N VAL A 196 -8.58 21.08 -1.30
CA VAL A 196 -8.93 20.02 -0.34
C VAL A 196 -10.23 19.37 -0.82
N VAL A 197 -10.20 18.07 -1.05
CA VAL A 197 -11.32 17.27 -1.53
C VAL A 197 -11.72 16.23 -0.51
N MET A 198 -13.01 16.06 -0.30
CA MET A 198 -13.58 14.92 0.41
C MET A 198 -14.26 14.01 -0.62
N PHE A 199 -13.82 12.78 -0.73
CA PHE A 199 -14.54 11.77 -1.50
C PHE A 199 -15.40 10.93 -0.55
N ILE A 200 -16.63 10.61 -0.98
CA ILE A 200 -17.58 9.81 -0.21
C ILE A 200 -17.99 8.61 -1.04
N ASP A 201 -17.82 7.42 -0.48
CA ASP A 201 -18.41 6.17 -0.94
C ASP A 201 -19.66 5.91 -0.09
N PRO A 202 -20.88 6.20 -0.62
CA PRO A 202 -22.10 6.06 0.14
C PRO A 202 -22.59 4.61 0.14
N SER A 203 -22.91 4.08 1.32
CA SER A 203 -23.59 2.79 1.45
C SER A 203 -25.05 2.94 1.85
N GLY A 204 -25.81 1.90 1.58
CA GLY A 204 -27.21 1.80 2.00
C GLY A 204 -27.38 1.27 3.42
N ARG A 205 -28.45 0.48 3.60
CA ARG A 205 -28.67 -0.32 4.80
C ARG A 205 -27.97 -1.66 4.60
N GLY A 206 -26.98 -1.96 5.41
CA GLY A 206 -26.25 -3.21 5.30
C GLY A 206 -25.04 -3.30 6.22
N LYS A 207 -24.11 -4.13 5.82
CA LYS A 207 -22.81 -4.30 6.51
C LYS A 207 -21.76 -3.30 6.03
N ASP A 208 -21.93 -2.72 4.83
CA ASP A 208 -20.98 -1.77 4.26
C ASP A 208 -21.07 -0.42 4.96
N GLU A 209 -19.96 0.30 5.04
CA GLU A 209 -19.90 1.63 5.63
C GLU A 209 -20.19 2.72 4.59
N THR A 210 -20.82 3.82 4.98
CA THR A 210 -20.64 5.07 4.26
C THR A 210 -19.30 5.63 4.67
N ALA A 211 -18.30 5.49 3.80
CA ALA A 211 -16.94 5.91 4.06
C ALA A 211 -16.61 7.25 3.39
N TYR A 212 -15.69 8.01 3.99
CA TYR A 212 -15.11 9.19 3.34
C TYR A 212 -13.61 9.26 3.56
N ALA A 213 -12.94 9.93 2.63
CA ALA A 213 -11.55 10.32 2.76
C ALA A 213 -11.37 11.81 2.42
N ILE A 214 -10.54 12.52 3.19
CA ILE A 214 -10.16 13.91 2.95
C ILE A 214 -8.72 13.96 2.52
N VAL A 215 -8.50 14.39 1.28
CA VAL A 215 -7.17 14.54 0.69
C VAL A 215 -6.97 15.99 0.26
N ALA A 216 -5.82 16.56 0.60
CA ALA A 216 -5.39 17.86 0.14
C ALA A 216 -4.27 17.74 -0.90
N PHE A 217 -4.14 18.75 -1.77
CA PHE A 217 -3.09 18.85 -2.77
C PHE A 217 -2.25 20.09 -2.54
N LEU A 218 -0.93 19.93 -2.59
CA LEU A 218 0.03 21.04 -2.59
C LEU A 218 1.32 20.62 -3.30
N ASN A 219 1.73 21.38 -4.28
CA ASN A 219 3.05 21.27 -4.93
C ASN A 219 3.42 19.82 -5.36
N GLY A 220 2.47 19.12 -6.02
CA GLY A 220 2.69 17.74 -6.49
C GLY A 220 2.74 16.67 -5.40
N TYR A 221 2.25 16.98 -4.20
CA TYR A 221 2.04 16.03 -3.11
C TYR A 221 0.57 15.96 -2.71
N LEU A 222 0.16 14.79 -2.26
CA LEU A 222 -1.16 14.52 -1.70
C LEU A 222 -1.05 14.29 -0.22
N PHE A 223 -1.98 14.85 0.54
CA PHE A 223 -1.99 14.80 2.00
C PHE A 223 -3.29 14.15 2.45
N LEU A 224 -3.23 12.92 2.94
CA LEU A 224 -4.36 12.24 3.54
C LEU A 224 -4.56 12.77 4.97
N LEU A 225 -5.56 13.63 5.12
CA LEU A 225 -5.81 14.38 6.36
C LEU A 225 -6.78 13.66 7.29
N ASP A 226 -7.78 12.95 6.74
CA ASP A 226 -8.81 12.27 7.52
C ASP A 226 -9.48 11.15 6.72
N VAL A 227 -9.85 10.07 7.41
CA VAL A 227 -10.64 8.95 6.87
C VAL A 227 -11.54 8.44 7.99
N ASP A 228 -12.81 8.21 7.69
CA ASP A 228 -13.72 7.56 8.62
C ASP A 228 -14.87 6.86 7.87
N GLY A 229 -15.64 6.05 8.59
CA GLY A 229 -16.79 5.32 8.07
C GLY A 229 -17.93 5.22 9.07
N PHE A 230 -19.16 5.18 8.55
CA PHE A 230 -20.38 5.09 9.32
C PHE A 230 -21.12 3.79 8.97
N LYS A 231 -21.20 2.87 9.93
CA LYS A 231 -21.95 1.60 9.78
C LYS A 231 -23.46 1.84 9.91
N GLY A 232 -24.25 1.10 9.15
CA GLY A 232 -25.69 1.08 9.28
C GLY A 232 -26.41 2.02 8.31
N GLU A 233 -27.23 2.96 8.82
CA GLU A 233 -28.00 3.89 7.97
C GLU A 233 -27.12 5.04 7.48
N GLY A 234 -26.41 4.84 6.36
CA GLY A 234 -25.47 5.81 5.80
C GLY A 234 -26.06 7.17 5.42
N TYR A 235 -27.40 7.29 5.31
CA TYR A 235 -28.08 8.57 5.03
C TYR A 235 -28.82 9.16 6.24
N ALA A 236 -28.59 8.65 7.43
CA ALA A 236 -29.23 9.23 8.61
C ALA A 236 -28.77 10.66 8.81
N ASP A 237 -29.64 11.52 9.31
CA ASP A 237 -29.40 12.95 9.52
C ASP A 237 -28.14 13.22 10.34
N ASN A 238 -27.83 12.39 11.33
CA ASN A 238 -26.63 12.48 12.14
C ASN A 238 -25.36 12.22 11.33
N VAL A 239 -25.39 11.26 10.40
CA VAL A 239 -24.25 10.94 9.49
C VAL A 239 -24.03 12.09 8.51
N LEU A 240 -25.09 12.57 7.83
CA LEU A 240 -24.99 13.70 6.90
C LEU A 240 -24.48 14.96 7.59
N ARG A 241 -24.95 15.22 8.82
CA ARG A 241 -24.47 16.34 9.63
C ARG A 241 -23.02 16.18 10.04
N ALA A 242 -22.59 14.98 10.43
CA ALA A 242 -21.19 14.68 10.79
C ALA A 242 -20.27 14.92 9.61
N ILE A 243 -20.62 14.41 8.42
CA ILE A 243 -19.87 14.63 7.17
C ILE A 243 -19.75 16.13 6.85
N ALA A 244 -20.86 16.88 6.86
CA ALA A 244 -20.82 18.32 6.59
C ALA A 244 -19.99 19.11 7.62
N THR A 245 -20.02 18.69 8.89
CA THR A 245 -19.22 19.31 9.95
C THR A 245 -17.74 19.02 9.77
N ARG A 246 -17.40 17.78 9.38
CA ARG A 246 -16.03 17.38 9.11
C ARG A 246 -15.46 18.12 7.89
N ALA A 247 -16.24 18.22 6.81
CA ALA A 247 -15.88 19.00 5.63
C ALA A 247 -15.52 20.46 5.97
N LYS A 248 -16.32 21.09 6.85
CA LYS A 248 -16.03 22.45 7.34
C LYS A 248 -14.75 22.51 8.17
N ALA A 249 -14.54 21.55 9.08
CA ALA A 249 -13.37 21.53 9.96
C ALA A 249 -12.06 21.48 9.18
N PHE A 250 -12.01 20.70 8.09
CA PHE A 250 -10.85 20.57 7.22
C PHE A 250 -10.81 21.58 6.05
N GLY A 251 -11.78 22.47 5.94
CA GLY A 251 -11.80 23.47 4.87
C GLY A 251 -11.97 22.86 3.47
N VAL A 252 -12.74 21.78 3.35
CA VAL A 252 -12.98 21.08 2.09
C VAL A 252 -13.57 22.04 1.04
N ASN A 253 -12.95 22.09 -0.13
CA ASN A 253 -13.43 22.90 -1.25
C ASN A 253 -14.53 22.19 -2.04
N THR A 254 -14.35 20.88 -2.26
CA THR A 254 -15.26 20.06 -3.06
C THR A 254 -15.50 18.73 -2.37
N ILE A 255 -16.77 18.33 -2.26
CA ILE A 255 -17.15 16.97 -1.93
C ILE A 255 -17.51 16.25 -3.23
N VAL A 256 -16.87 15.11 -3.48
CA VAL A 256 -17.16 14.21 -4.59
C VAL A 256 -17.87 12.99 -4.04
N VAL A 257 -19.03 12.67 -4.58
CA VAL A 257 -19.85 11.52 -4.14
C VAL A 257 -19.84 10.46 -5.23
N GLU A 258 -19.56 9.21 -4.86
CA GLU A 258 -19.64 8.11 -5.82
C GLU A 258 -21.12 7.94 -6.30
N PRO A 259 -21.38 7.94 -7.65
CA PRO A 259 -22.74 7.99 -8.17
C PRO A 259 -23.47 6.64 -8.11
N ASN A 260 -22.80 5.55 -7.76
CA ASN A 260 -23.32 4.18 -7.85
C ASN A 260 -24.53 3.90 -6.95
N PHE A 261 -24.74 4.71 -5.93
CA PHE A 261 -25.86 4.55 -5.02
C PHE A 261 -27.00 5.54 -5.28
N GLY A 262 -28.13 5.03 -5.72
CA GLY A 262 -29.38 5.80 -5.86
C GLY A 262 -29.36 6.95 -6.87
N GLY A 263 -28.46 6.95 -7.86
CA GLY A 263 -28.42 7.95 -8.92
C GLY A 263 -28.26 9.40 -8.42
N GLY A 264 -27.35 9.64 -7.49
CA GLY A 264 -27.07 10.98 -6.93
C GLY A 264 -27.97 11.35 -5.73
N MET A 265 -28.75 10.42 -5.19
CA MET A 265 -29.64 10.67 -4.05
C MET A 265 -28.85 11.13 -2.80
N PHE A 266 -27.68 10.54 -2.54
CA PHE A 266 -26.84 10.90 -1.39
C PHE A 266 -26.43 12.37 -1.43
N ALA A 267 -25.96 12.85 -2.58
CA ALA A 267 -25.60 14.24 -2.78
C ALA A 267 -26.77 15.19 -2.53
N GLN A 268 -27.98 14.81 -2.98
CA GLN A 268 -29.18 15.60 -2.74
C GLN A 268 -29.58 15.66 -1.27
N LEU A 269 -29.41 14.57 -0.53
CA LEU A 269 -29.69 14.52 0.92
C LEU A 269 -28.62 15.29 1.73
N LEU A 270 -27.37 15.25 1.32
CA LEU A 270 -26.28 15.98 1.98
C LEU A 270 -26.34 17.50 1.76
N LYS A 271 -26.78 17.94 0.59
CA LYS A 271 -26.80 19.34 0.17
C LYS A 271 -27.45 20.31 1.18
N PRO A 272 -28.61 20.03 1.79
CA PRO A 272 -29.21 20.91 2.79
C PRO A 272 -28.35 21.10 4.05
N PHE A 273 -27.67 20.05 4.49
CA PHE A 273 -26.76 20.11 5.64
C PHE A 273 -25.50 20.90 5.29
N LEU A 274 -24.93 20.67 4.10
CA LEU A 274 -23.77 21.39 3.61
C LEU A 274 -24.04 22.88 3.46
N ASN A 275 -25.15 23.27 2.85
CA ASN A 275 -25.54 24.67 2.70
C ASN A 275 -25.67 25.40 4.04
N LYS A 276 -26.08 24.68 5.09
CA LYS A 276 -26.22 25.25 6.44
C LYS A 276 -24.89 25.35 7.18
N ILE A 277 -24.03 24.36 7.03
CA ILE A 277 -22.81 24.18 7.85
C ILE A 277 -21.58 24.74 7.14
N HIS A 278 -21.44 24.48 5.85
CA HIS A 278 -20.28 24.85 5.01
C HIS A 278 -20.72 25.30 3.58
N PRO A 279 -21.37 26.46 3.47
CA PRO A 279 -22.02 26.90 2.23
C PRO A 279 -21.06 27.18 1.05
N THR A 280 -19.76 27.30 1.30
CA THR A 280 -18.75 27.54 0.27
C THR A 280 -18.21 26.26 -0.36
N CYS A 281 -18.59 25.08 0.15
CA CYS A 281 -18.15 23.79 -0.35
C CYS A 281 -19.02 23.36 -1.54
N ALA A 282 -18.39 23.03 -2.67
CA ALA A 282 -19.05 22.43 -3.81
C ALA A 282 -19.38 20.96 -3.56
N ILE A 283 -20.37 20.43 -4.27
CA ILE A 283 -20.69 19.00 -4.28
C ILE A 283 -20.81 18.55 -5.74
N GLU A 284 -20.09 17.49 -6.08
CA GLU A 284 -20.01 16.95 -7.44
C GLU A 284 -20.27 15.44 -7.42
N ASP A 285 -20.81 14.92 -8.52
CA ASP A 285 -20.92 13.48 -8.72
C ASP A 285 -19.57 12.94 -9.25
N GLY A 286 -19.09 11.87 -8.66
CA GLY A 286 -17.89 11.17 -9.10
C GLY A 286 -18.06 10.50 -10.47
N LYS A 287 -16.95 10.10 -11.09
CA LYS A 287 -16.98 9.34 -12.34
C LYS A 287 -17.26 7.87 -12.06
N THR A 288 -18.20 7.28 -12.78
CA THR A 288 -18.43 5.84 -12.73
C THR A 288 -17.31 5.10 -13.45
N ALA A 289 -16.57 4.25 -12.75
CA ALA A 289 -15.54 3.43 -13.36
C ALA A 289 -16.13 2.14 -13.95
N MET A 290 -15.68 1.75 -15.16
CA MET A 290 -16.08 0.50 -15.82
C MET A 290 -15.10 -0.65 -15.56
N THR A 291 -14.00 -0.39 -14.83
CA THR A 291 -12.95 -1.37 -14.52
C THR A 291 -13.25 -2.13 -13.23
N GLN A 292 -12.64 -3.29 -13.08
CA GLN A 292 -12.71 -4.05 -11.83
C GLN A 292 -12.20 -3.19 -10.66
N LYS A 293 -12.95 -3.15 -9.55
CA LYS A 293 -12.71 -2.27 -8.40
C LYS A 293 -11.31 -2.44 -7.83
N GLU A 294 -10.91 -3.68 -7.52
CA GLU A 294 -9.62 -3.98 -6.92
C GLU A 294 -8.44 -3.56 -7.81
N ALA A 295 -8.55 -3.81 -9.11
CA ALA A 295 -7.53 -3.38 -10.07
C ALA A 295 -7.45 -1.85 -10.15
N ARG A 296 -8.59 -1.15 -10.18
CA ARG A 296 -8.67 0.32 -10.20
C ARG A 296 -8.00 0.93 -8.98
N ILE A 297 -8.31 0.43 -7.79
CA ILE A 297 -7.72 0.92 -6.53
C ILE A 297 -6.19 0.76 -6.57
N ILE A 298 -5.70 -0.40 -6.97
CA ILE A 298 -4.26 -0.67 -7.05
C ILE A 298 -3.61 0.23 -8.12
N ASP A 299 -4.17 0.29 -9.32
CA ASP A 299 -3.60 1.06 -10.44
C ASP A 299 -3.59 2.57 -10.16
N THR A 300 -4.48 3.07 -9.30
CA THR A 300 -4.50 4.46 -8.84
C THR A 300 -3.47 4.71 -7.72
N LEU A 301 -3.49 3.88 -6.66
CA LEU A 301 -2.74 4.16 -5.44
C LEU A 301 -1.27 3.73 -5.53
N GLU A 302 -0.98 2.56 -6.13
CA GLU A 302 0.39 2.01 -6.19
C GLU A 302 1.40 3.00 -6.80
N PRO A 303 1.16 3.64 -7.97
CA PRO A 303 2.12 4.57 -8.55
C PRO A 303 2.34 5.83 -7.70
N VAL A 304 1.31 6.33 -7.03
CA VAL A 304 1.39 7.51 -6.17
C VAL A 304 2.17 7.19 -4.90
N MET A 305 1.90 6.04 -4.29
CA MET A 305 2.61 5.56 -3.10
C MET A 305 4.07 5.25 -3.40
N MET A 306 4.39 4.49 -4.44
CA MET A 306 5.76 4.14 -4.84
C MET A 306 6.64 5.37 -5.14
N ARG A 307 6.04 6.49 -5.56
CA ARG A 307 6.73 7.76 -5.74
C ARG A 307 6.79 8.60 -4.47
N HIS A 308 6.30 8.09 -3.35
CA HIS A 308 6.23 8.76 -2.04
C HIS A 308 5.50 10.11 -2.10
N LYS A 309 4.46 10.18 -2.95
CA LYS A 309 3.64 11.38 -3.14
C LYS A 309 2.43 11.45 -2.21
N LEU A 310 2.10 10.36 -1.52
CA LEU A 310 1.02 10.31 -0.53
C LEU A 310 1.59 10.45 0.88
N ILE A 311 1.29 11.57 1.50
CA ILE A 311 1.70 11.91 2.87
C ILE A 311 0.49 11.72 3.78
N VAL A 312 0.65 10.97 4.86
CA VAL A 312 -0.45 10.59 5.75
C VAL A 312 -0.30 11.29 7.09
N HIS A 313 -1.38 11.93 7.54
CA HIS A 313 -1.45 12.49 8.88
C HIS A 313 -1.43 11.38 9.93
N GLN A 314 -0.53 11.46 10.91
CA GLN A 314 -0.36 10.47 11.96
C GLN A 314 -1.69 10.13 12.67
N GLN A 315 -2.55 11.14 12.90
CA GLN A 315 -3.86 10.95 13.53
C GLN A 315 -4.77 9.99 12.74
N VAL A 316 -4.63 9.89 11.41
CA VAL A 316 -5.39 8.92 10.60
C VAL A 316 -5.02 7.50 11.01
N ILE A 317 -3.73 7.21 11.20
CA ILE A 317 -3.24 5.89 11.62
C ILE A 317 -3.75 5.55 13.03
N GLU A 318 -3.64 6.49 13.96
CA GLU A 318 -4.08 6.30 15.34
C GLU A 318 -5.59 6.05 15.45
N ASN A 319 -6.38 6.77 14.65
CA ASN A 319 -7.83 6.59 14.61
C ASN A 319 -8.22 5.26 13.94
N ASP A 320 -7.57 4.93 12.83
CA ASP A 320 -7.81 3.68 12.10
C ASP A 320 -7.43 2.45 12.93
N TYR A 321 -6.36 2.55 13.74
CA TYR A 321 -5.99 1.46 14.64
C TYR A 321 -7.07 1.15 15.69
N LYS A 322 -7.78 2.15 16.20
CA LYS A 322 -8.93 1.92 17.09
C LYS A 322 -10.06 1.15 16.42
N VAL A 323 -10.24 1.35 15.12
CA VAL A 323 -11.20 0.56 14.32
C VAL A 323 -10.69 -0.86 14.14
N TYR A 324 -9.40 -1.02 13.83
CA TYR A 324 -8.75 -2.34 13.71
C TYR A 324 -8.90 -3.19 14.97
N GLU A 325 -8.74 -2.60 16.15
CA GLU A 325 -8.93 -3.31 17.42
C GLU A 325 -10.36 -3.83 17.64
N GLN A 326 -11.36 -3.15 17.07
CA GLN A 326 -12.77 -3.55 17.17
C GLN A 326 -13.13 -4.54 16.06
N ASP A 327 -12.80 -4.22 14.82
CA ASP A 327 -13.10 -5.03 13.64
C ASP A 327 -12.08 -4.74 12.53
N PRO A 328 -11.07 -5.60 12.36
CA PRO A 328 -9.99 -5.39 11.40
C PRO A 328 -10.43 -5.13 9.96
N GLN A 329 -11.56 -5.73 9.54
CA GLN A 329 -12.02 -5.65 8.15
C GLN A 329 -12.43 -4.23 7.73
N TYR A 330 -12.74 -3.36 8.69
CA TYR A 330 -13.11 -1.96 8.43
C TYR A 330 -11.94 -0.98 8.58
N SER A 331 -10.75 -1.45 8.96
CA SER A 331 -9.56 -0.60 9.03
C SER A 331 -9.00 -0.31 7.65
N LEU A 332 -8.74 0.97 7.34
CA LEU A 332 -8.15 1.42 6.09
C LEU A 332 -6.81 0.70 5.79
N PHE A 333 -5.90 0.67 6.77
CA PHE A 333 -4.57 0.11 6.54
C PHE A 333 -4.57 -1.41 6.48
N TYR A 334 -5.55 -2.07 7.10
CA TYR A 334 -5.81 -3.49 6.87
C TYR A 334 -6.29 -3.74 5.44
N GLN A 335 -7.27 -2.97 4.96
CA GLN A 335 -7.78 -3.04 3.60
C GLN A 335 -6.66 -2.77 2.59
N MET A 336 -5.89 -1.70 2.79
CA MET A 336 -4.78 -1.30 1.91
C MET A 336 -3.74 -2.41 1.75
N THR A 337 -3.25 -2.95 2.85
CA THR A 337 -2.12 -3.88 2.82
C THR A 337 -2.52 -5.33 2.47
N ARG A 338 -3.81 -5.62 2.33
CA ARG A 338 -4.34 -6.96 2.00
C ARG A 338 -5.19 -6.98 0.74
N LEU A 339 -5.26 -5.84 0.02
CA LEU A 339 -5.89 -5.80 -1.29
C LEU A 339 -5.00 -6.49 -2.33
N SER A 340 -5.58 -7.42 -3.08
CA SER A 340 -4.95 -8.04 -4.24
C SER A 340 -5.79 -7.81 -5.49
N ARG A 341 -5.24 -8.09 -6.67
CA ARG A 341 -5.96 -7.96 -7.96
C ARG A 341 -7.08 -9.00 -8.15
N GLU A 342 -7.25 -9.91 -7.20
CA GLU A 342 -8.31 -10.92 -7.25
C GLU A 342 -9.65 -10.29 -6.86
N ARG A 343 -10.69 -10.56 -7.65
CA ARG A 343 -12.04 -10.05 -7.37
C ARG A 343 -12.57 -10.59 -6.03
N GLY A 344 -13.04 -9.70 -5.16
CA GLY A 344 -13.52 -10.05 -3.82
C GLY A 344 -12.37 -10.43 -2.86
N ALA A 345 -11.19 -9.87 -3.04
CA ALA A 345 -10.02 -10.07 -2.18
C ALA A 345 -10.33 -9.74 -0.72
N LEU A 346 -11.11 -8.69 -0.49
CA LEU A 346 -11.54 -8.21 0.84
C LEU A 346 -13.04 -8.40 1.03
N ALA A 347 -13.48 -8.46 2.29
CA ALA A 347 -14.92 -8.43 2.65
C ALA A 347 -15.47 -7.01 2.60
N HIS A 348 -14.70 -6.03 3.03
CA HIS A 348 -14.98 -4.60 3.02
C HIS A 348 -13.78 -3.86 2.48
N ASP A 349 -14.02 -2.89 1.61
CA ASP A 349 -13.00 -2.03 1.00
C ASP A 349 -13.42 -0.55 0.96
N ASP A 350 -14.50 -0.19 1.65
CA ASP A 350 -15.17 1.10 1.58
C ASP A 350 -14.24 2.28 1.89
N ARG A 351 -13.42 2.18 2.94
CA ARG A 351 -12.47 3.23 3.32
C ARG A 351 -11.34 3.39 2.31
N LEU A 352 -10.86 2.27 1.78
CA LEU A 352 -9.80 2.28 0.78
C LEU A 352 -10.30 2.81 -0.56
N ASP A 353 -11.55 2.50 -0.93
CA ASP A 353 -12.20 3.03 -2.12
C ASP A 353 -12.43 4.55 -1.99
N ALA A 354 -12.82 5.03 -0.81
CA ALA A 354 -12.90 6.46 -0.56
C ALA A 354 -11.54 7.18 -0.71
N VAL A 355 -10.45 6.57 -0.24
CA VAL A 355 -9.08 7.10 -0.44
C VAL A 355 -8.71 7.09 -1.92
N GLU A 356 -8.99 6.00 -2.64
CA GLU A 356 -8.73 5.91 -4.07
C GLU A 356 -9.47 7.00 -4.84
N GLY A 357 -10.77 7.16 -4.58
CA GLY A 357 -11.59 8.18 -5.23
C GLY A 357 -11.08 9.60 -4.98
N ALA A 358 -10.63 9.91 -3.75
CA ALA A 358 -10.02 11.20 -3.43
C ALA A 358 -8.67 11.40 -4.13
N VAL A 359 -7.81 10.38 -4.21
CA VAL A 359 -6.53 10.43 -4.92
C VAL A 359 -6.74 10.55 -6.43
N SER A 360 -7.69 9.78 -6.98
CA SER A 360 -8.05 9.79 -8.41
C SER A 360 -8.45 11.19 -8.91
N TYR A 361 -9.11 11.97 -8.06
CA TYR A 361 -9.47 13.36 -8.38
C TYR A 361 -8.25 14.23 -8.73
N PHE A 362 -7.10 13.95 -8.14
CA PHE A 362 -5.90 14.75 -8.30
C PHE A 362 -4.89 14.20 -9.32
N LEU A 363 -5.14 13.07 -9.98
CA LEU A 363 -4.15 12.45 -10.89
C LEU A 363 -3.73 13.37 -12.03
N ASP A 364 -4.69 14.10 -12.61
CA ASP A 364 -4.39 15.06 -13.69
C ASP A 364 -3.50 16.21 -13.17
N MET A 365 -3.76 16.69 -11.95
CA MET A 365 -2.97 17.77 -11.33
C MET A 365 -1.55 17.27 -10.97
N LEU A 366 -1.40 16.04 -10.51
CA LEU A 366 -0.10 15.42 -10.25
C LEU A 366 0.72 15.33 -11.55
N SER A 367 0.12 14.86 -12.62
CA SER A 367 0.78 14.75 -13.94
C SER A 367 1.21 16.10 -14.49
N MET A 368 0.38 17.13 -14.35
CA MET A 368 0.73 18.50 -14.77
C MET A 368 1.87 19.08 -13.95
N SER A 369 1.87 18.87 -12.63
CA SER A 369 2.94 19.35 -11.75
C SER A 369 4.28 18.65 -12.03
N GLU A 370 4.27 17.37 -12.38
CA GLU A 370 5.46 16.64 -12.80
C GLU A 370 6.01 17.16 -14.13
N GLN A 371 5.14 17.48 -15.09
CA GLN A 371 5.54 18.04 -16.38
C GLN A 371 6.14 19.44 -16.21
N GLN A 372 5.52 20.30 -15.40
CA GLN A 372 6.05 21.63 -15.10
C GLN A 372 7.43 21.56 -14.46
N GLY A 373 7.62 20.68 -13.48
CA GLY A 373 8.92 20.47 -12.85
C GLY A 373 9.99 19.95 -13.83
N LEU A 374 9.60 19.13 -14.81
CA LEU A 374 10.51 18.67 -15.86
C LEU A 374 10.87 19.80 -16.83
N ASP A 375 9.89 20.62 -17.22
CA ASP A 375 10.09 21.75 -18.11
C ASP A 375 11.00 22.81 -17.45
N GLU A 376 10.82 23.11 -16.15
CA GLU A 376 11.70 23.99 -15.38
C GLU A 376 13.13 23.45 -15.29
N LEU A 377 13.32 22.15 -15.07
CA LEU A 377 14.63 21.52 -15.07
C LEU A 377 15.32 21.61 -16.45
N ILE A 378 14.56 21.43 -17.51
CA ILE A 378 15.07 21.57 -18.89
C ILE A 378 15.47 23.01 -19.15
N GLU A 379 14.66 24.00 -18.75
CA GLU A 379 14.99 25.42 -18.88
C GLU A 379 16.24 25.79 -18.08
N GLU A 380 16.35 25.34 -16.81
CA GLU A 380 17.53 25.58 -15.99
C GLU A 380 18.80 24.95 -16.60
N GLN A 381 18.71 23.74 -17.15
CA GLN A 381 19.80 23.11 -17.86
C GLN A 381 20.18 23.89 -19.14
N LEU A 382 19.19 24.34 -19.89
CA LEU A 382 19.40 25.15 -21.09
C LEU A 382 20.07 26.50 -20.75
N GLU A 383 19.65 27.17 -19.68
CA GLU A 383 20.29 28.39 -19.20
C GLU A 383 21.77 28.15 -18.82
N LYS A 384 22.05 27.09 -18.09
CA LYS A 384 23.44 26.69 -17.76
C LYS A 384 24.27 26.39 -19.00
N TRP A 385 23.69 25.80 -20.04
CA TRP A 385 24.37 25.51 -21.30
C TRP A 385 24.58 26.75 -22.18
N LEU A 386 23.73 27.74 -22.03
CA LEU A 386 23.82 29.02 -22.76
C LEU A 386 24.73 30.03 -22.07
N ASP A 387 25.09 29.79 -20.79
CA ASP A 387 26.04 30.63 -20.06
C ASP A 387 27.44 30.51 -20.68
N PRO A 388 28.02 31.61 -21.21
CA PRO A 388 29.32 31.60 -21.86
C PRO A 388 30.45 31.12 -20.95
N ASP A 389 30.35 31.34 -19.63
CA ASP A 389 31.37 30.96 -18.66
C ASP A 389 31.30 29.47 -18.32
N TYR A 390 30.13 28.87 -18.38
CA TYR A 390 29.96 27.43 -18.16
C TYR A 390 30.36 26.57 -19.36
N GLY A 391 30.09 27.07 -20.58
CA GLY A 391 30.43 26.38 -21.84
C GLY A 391 31.94 26.20 -22.09
N ILE A 392 32.77 26.95 -21.41
CA ILE A 392 34.27 26.87 -21.54
C ILE A 392 34.83 25.73 -20.67
N LEU A 393 34.22 25.47 -19.51
CA LEU A 393 34.68 24.42 -18.58
C LEU A 393 34.32 22.98 -19.02
N TYR A 394 33.27 22.81 -19.82
CA TYR A 394 32.76 21.50 -20.26
C TYR A 394 33.31 21.02 -21.61
N LYS A 395 34.14 21.81 -22.32
CA LYS A 395 34.69 21.38 -23.62
C LYS A 395 35.59 20.14 -23.51
N ASP A 396 36.24 19.94 -22.37
CA ASP A 396 37.10 18.80 -22.14
C ASP A 396 36.36 17.55 -21.66
N GLU A 397 35.24 17.70 -20.95
CA GLU A 397 34.42 16.57 -20.51
C GLU A 397 33.51 16.01 -21.63
N LEU A 398 32.99 16.86 -22.50
CA LEU A 398 32.20 16.46 -23.69
C LEU A 398 33.00 15.55 -24.66
N SER A 399 34.32 15.64 -24.66
CA SER A 399 35.19 14.73 -25.43
C SER A 399 35.18 13.30 -24.87
N MET A 400 34.95 13.13 -23.59
CA MET A 400 34.87 11.83 -22.92
C MET A 400 33.44 11.27 -22.96
N GLU A 401 32.40 12.07 -22.78
CA GLU A 401 31.01 11.63 -22.87
C GLU A 401 30.58 11.25 -24.28
N ASN A 402 31.06 11.94 -25.31
CA ASN A 402 30.84 11.53 -26.70
C ASN A 402 31.46 10.14 -27.03
N LYS A 403 32.49 9.71 -26.34
CA LYS A 403 32.99 8.35 -26.45
C LYS A 403 32.03 7.34 -25.77
N PHE A 404 31.41 7.72 -24.65
CA PHE A 404 30.43 6.89 -23.94
C PHE A 404 29.09 6.80 -24.71
N PHE A 405 28.61 7.91 -25.27
CA PHE A 405 27.36 7.96 -26.06
C PHE A 405 27.45 7.16 -27.35
N ASN A 406 28.59 7.19 -28.03
CA ASN A 406 28.79 6.39 -29.26
C ASN A 406 28.91 4.89 -29.00
N GLN A 407 29.29 4.45 -27.80
CA GLN A 407 29.23 3.04 -27.41
C GLN A 407 27.82 2.56 -27.05
N LYS A 408 26.90 3.43 -26.56
CA LYS A 408 25.49 3.11 -26.27
C LYS A 408 24.59 3.20 -27.47
N LYS A 409 24.95 3.92 -28.55
CA LYS A 409 24.17 4.04 -29.79
C LYS A 409 23.98 2.71 -30.54
N ASN A 410 24.75 1.70 -30.22
CA ASN A 410 24.60 0.35 -30.79
C ASN A 410 23.63 -0.55 -30.02
N GLN A 411 22.97 -0.09 -28.97
CA GLN A 411 22.09 -0.94 -28.16
C GLN A 411 20.66 -0.44 -27.92
N ASN A 412 20.25 0.81 -28.19
CA ASN A 412 18.82 1.15 -28.13
C ASN A 412 18.50 2.44 -28.92
N SER A 413 17.77 2.29 -30.00
CA SER A 413 17.09 3.40 -30.69
C SER A 413 15.82 3.80 -29.92
N PHE A 414 15.57 5.09 -29.81
CA PHE A 414 14.31 5.82 -29.61
C PHE A 414 14.27 6.71 -28.37
N LYS A 415 14.28 8.00 -28.63
CA LYS A 415 13.66 9.14 -28.01
C LYS A 415 14.49 10.43 -27.80
N ASP A 416 15.77 10.48 -28.18
CA ASP A 416 16.59 11.70 -27.97
C ASP A 416 16.72 12.60 -29.22
N SER A 417 15.83 12.45 -30.22
CA SER A 417 15.94 13.22 -31.46
C SER A 417 15.44 14.69 -31.35
N ASN A 418 14.60 15.02 -30.37
CA ASN A 418 14.00 16.34 -30.28
C ASN A 418 14.95 17.39 -29.68
N ILE A 419 15.76 17.04 -28.70
CA ILE A 419 16.70 17.98 -28.06
C ILE A 419 17.87 18.30 -29.00
N LEU A 420 18.40 17.30 -29.71
CA LEU A 420 19.46 17.53 -30.69
C LEU A 420 18.99 18.35 -31.90
N ASN A 421 17.75 18.15 -32.34
CA ASN A 421 17.17 18.91 -33.45
C ASN A 421 16.89 20.39 -33.08
N ALA A 422 16.48 20.65 -31.83
CA ALA A 422 16.36 22.02 -31.31
C ALA A 422 17.73 22.72 -31.24
N TYR A 423 18.77 22.03 -30.83
CA TYR A 423 20.13 22.55 -30.77
C TYR A 423 20.67 22.93 -32.17
N TYR A 424 20.44 22.10 -33.20
CA TYR A 424 20.88 22.37 -34.55
C TYR A 424 20.07 23.52 -35.19
N ALA A 425 18.79 23.67 -34.87
CA ALA A 425 17.95 24.77 -35.38
C ALA A 425 18.35 26.14 -34.82
N ILE A 426 18.84 26.21 -33.58
CA ILE A 426 19.29 27.46 -32.94
C ILE A 426 20.67 27.90 -33.43
N ARG A 427 21.52 26.95 -33.87
CA ARG A 427 22.90 27.26 -34.26
C ARG A 427 23.12 27.55 -35.72
N HIS A 428 22.15 27.26 -36.58
CA HIS A 428 22.23 27.41 -38.04
C HIS A 428 21.04 28.16 -38.65
N GLY A 429 20.16 28.77 -37.86
CA GLY A 429 19.15 29.77 -38.22
C GLY A 429 19.62 31.13 -37.78
#